data_905782c5429e5a96cbc95b42d85fa53a
#
_entry.id   905782c5429e5a96cbc95b42d85fa53a
#
_cell.length_a   1.000
_cell.length_b   1.000
_cell.length_c   1.000
_cell.angle_alpha   90.00
_cell.angle_beta   90.00
_cell.angle_gamma   90.00
#
_symmetry.space_group_name_H-M   'P 1'
#
loop_
_entity.id
_entity.type
_entity.pdbx_description
1 polymer ?
#
loop_
_entity_poly.entity_id
_entity_poly.type
_entity_poly.pdbx_seq_one_letter_code
_entity_poly.pdbx_strand_id
1 'polypeptide(L)'
;MLSDGRFRLTTWRGRDVYWDSEGMLRAATDEQVGIGWPGENRALFGIEQTWDGTARAVTLASEADKVVIVLGTNPVINGQIGQDREKYGLPSAQIALFEAVKKVNEQVIVVVVSNYPHDLMPLQEAKAILFTPSGCQELGRAIADVMSGSYNPSGRLNMTWYSSFEDLPAKNECDIIRTRQTYQYYRGKKQYPFGYGLSYTSFVYDIFAVEQEKEQLKAVL
;
A
#
# COMPACT_ATOMS: atom_id res chain seq x y z
N MET A 1 9.45 23.47 2.96
CA MET A 1 8.83 24.74 3.36
C MET A 1 9.92 25.65 3.88
N LEU A 2 9.91 26.92 3.51
CA LEU A 2 10.85 27.92 4.00
C LEU A 2 10.36 28.52 5.31
N SER A 3 11.24 29.23 6.03
CA SER A 3 10.89 29.88 7.32
C SER A 3 9.77 30.92 7.24
N ASP A 4 9.51 31.46 6.06
CA ASP A 4 8.46 32.42 5.76
C ASP A 4 7.15 31.82 5.26
N GLY A 5 7.02 30.49 5.32
CA GLY A 5 5.83 29.76 4.90
C GLY A 5 5.72 29.50 3.39
N ARG A 6 6.65 29.98 2.59
CA ARG A 6 6.68 29.70 1.15
C ARG A 6 7.31 28.34 0.85
N PHE A 7 7.04 27.83 -0.33
CA PHE A 7 7.54 26.56 -0.83
C PHE A 7 8.46 26.75 -2.01
N ARG A 8 9.47 25.92 -2.08
CA ARG A 8 10.31 25.74 -3.24
C ARG A 8 9.90 24.46 -3.94
N LEU A 9 9.70 24.50 -5.23
CA LEU A 9 9.47 23.31 -6.04
C LEU A 9 10.78 22.81 -6.64
N THR A 10 10.94 21.50 -6.62
CA THR A 10 11.99 20.81 -7.33
C THR A 10 11.38 19.75 -8.23
N THR A 11 12.03 19.45 -9.33
CA THR A 11 11.65 18.28 -10.13
C THR A 11 11.96 17.00 -9.36
N TRP A 12 11.44 15.86 -9.82
CA TRP A 12 11.75 14.55 -9.24
C TRP A 12 13.25 14.19 -9.25
N ARG A 13 14.05 14.86 -10.09
CA ARG A 13 15.52 14.77 -10.11
C ARG A 13 16.22 15.77 -9.19
N GLY A 14 15.47 16.46 -8.33
CA GLY A 14 16.00 17.43 -7.38
C GLY A 14 16.38 18.78 -8.00
N ARG A 15 16.04 19.03 -9.26
CA ARG A 15 16.35 20.31 -9.93
C ARG A 15 15.37 21.39 -9.49
N ASP A 16 15.89 22.55 -9.11
CA ASP A 16 15.06 23.70 -8.76
C ASP A 16 14.23 24.21 -9.94
N VAL A 17 13.03 24.66 -9.63
CA VAL A 17 12.15 25.36 -10.56
C VAL A 17 12.34 26.88 -10.40
N TYR A 18 12.48 27.59 -11.51
CA TYR A 18 12.74 29.03 -11.54
C TYR A 18 11.92 29.74 -12.63
N TRP A 19 11.86 31.05 -12.53
CA TRP A 19 11.31 31.93 -13.56
C TRP A 19 12.43 32.31 -14.55
N ASP A 20 12.20 32.12 -15.83
CA ASP A 20 13.10 32.66 -16.87
C ASP A 20 12.82 34.15 -17.14
N SER A 21 13.63 34.76 -18.03
CA SER A 21 13.47 36.14 -18.41
C SER A 21 12.16 36.48 -19.15
N GLU A 22 11.47 35.43 -19.64
CA GLU A 22 10.20 35.54 -20.35
C GLU A 22 9.00 35.30 -19.41
N GLY A 23 9.27 35.08 -18.11
CA GLY A 23 8.24 34.77 -17.10
C GLY A 23 7.68 33.36 -17.16
N MET A 24 8.43 32.43 -17.76
CA MET A 24 8.05 31.03 -17.83
C MET A 24 8.74 30.19 -16.75
N LEU A 25 8.03 29.19 -16.21
CA LEU A 25 8.62 28.23 -15.29
C LEU A 25 9.51 27.25 -16.04
N ARG A 26 10.76 27.12 -15.60
CA ARG A 26 11.75 26.19 -16.14
C ARG A 26 12.36 25.34 -15.01
N ALA A 27 12.82 24.14 -15.37
CA ALA A 27 13.67 23.36 -14.49
C ALA A 27 15.14 23.67 -14.75
N ALA A 28 15.94 23.81 -13.69
CA ALA A 28 17.37 24.03 -13.81
C ALA A 28 18.05 22.87 -14.56
N THR A 29 19.04 23.18 -15.40
CA THR A 29 19.90 22.17 -16.04
C THR A 29 20.93 21.61 -15.07
N ASP A 30 21.60 20.50 -15.42
CA ASP A 30 22.62 19.90 -14.55
C ASP A 30 23.81 20.87 -14.35
N GLU A 31 24.19 21.64 -15.37
CA GLU A 31 25.23 22.65 -15.29
C GLU A 31 24.84 23.80 -14.32
N GLN A 32 23.59 24.25 -14.40
CA GLN A 32 23.06 25.29 -13.54
C GLN A 32 22.99 24.88 -12.06
N VAL A 33 22.66 23.64 -11.76
CA VAL A 33 22.68 23.11 -10.39
C VAL A 33 24.09 23.12 -9.82
N GLY A 34 25.09 22.79 -10.61
CA GLY A 34 26.50 22.75 -10.19
C GLY A 34 27.10 24.10 -9.77
N ILE A 35 26.56 25.21 -10.24
CA ILE A 35 27.00 26.57 -9.90
C ILE A 35 26.07 27.32 -8.95
N GLY A 36 25.12 26.60 -8.30
CA GLY A 36 24.17 27.20 -7.35
C GLY A 36 23.07 28.05 -7.99
N TRP A 37 22.92 27.96 -9.29
CA TRP A 37 21.83 28.58 -10.04
C TRP A 37 20.49 27.85 -9.73
N PRO A 38 19.36 28.47 -9.66
CA PRO A 38 18.97 29.80 -10.14
C PRO A 38 19.12 30.96 -9.15
N GLY A 39 19.74 30.80 -7.99
CA GLY A 39 19.96 31.91 -7.07
C GLY A 39 18.65 32.65 -6.70
N GLU A 40 18.62 33.98 -6.92
CA GLU A 40 17.47 34.81 -6.61
C GLU A 40 16.28 34.60 -7.55
N ASN A 41 16.49 34.04 -8.74
CA ASN A 41 15.42 33.71 -9.71
C ASN A 41 14.63 32.45 -9.36
N ARG A 42 14.95 31.79 -8.26
CA ARG A 42 14.23 30.61 -7.78
C ARG A 42 12.75 30.95 -7.57
N ALA A 43 11.87 30.16 -8.20
CA ALA A 43 10.43 30.34 -8.03
C ALA A 43 10.01 29.93 -6.60
N LEU A 44 9.37 30.86 -5.92
CA LEU A 44 8.78 30.65 -4.59
C LEU A 44 7.26 30.68 -4.70
N PHE A 45 6.62 29.70 -4.09
CA PHE A 45 5.19 29.50 -4.21
C PHE A 45 4.52 29.62 -2.84
N GLY A 46 3.40 30.32 -2.78
CA GLY A 46 2.42 30.15 -1.72
C GLY A 46 1.53 28.95 -2.04
N ILE A 47 1.08 28.23 -1.03
CA ILE A 47 0.07 27.19 -1.18
C ILE A 47 -1.21 27.66 -0.51
N GLU A 48 -2.28 27.72 -1.28
CA GLU A 48 -3.63 27.92 -0.80
C GLU A 48 -4.38 26.59 -0.92
N GLN A 49 -4.90 26.11 0.19
CA GLN A 49 -5.75 24.91 0.18
C GLN A 49 -7.16 25.34 -0.25
N THR A 50 -7.48 25.10 -1.52
CA THR A 50 -8.79 25.43 -2.09
C THR A 50 -9.84 24.37 -1.80
N TRP A 51 -9.41 23.16 -1.43
CA TRP A 51 -10.31 22.05 -1.14
C TRP A 51 -9.70 21.06 -0.16
N ASP A 52 -10.47 20.67 0.88
CA ASP A 52 -10.08 19.67 1.85
C ASP A 52 -10.81 18.35 1.58
N GLY A 53 -10.10 17.44 0.92
CA GLY A 53 -10.63 16.11 0.58
C GLY A 53 -10.92 15.24 1.80
N THR A 54 -10.12 15.38 2.87
CA THR A 54 -10.34 14.63 4.10
C THR A 54 -11.60 15.11 4.82
N ALA A 55 -11.79 16.40 4.97
CA ALA A 55 -13.00 16.97 5.57
C ALA A 55 -14.26 16.56 4.78
N ARG A 56 -14.18 16.55 3.45
CA ARG A 56 -15.27 16.07 2.60
C ARG A 56 -15.57 14.60 2.80
N ALA A 57 -14.55 13.75 2.88
CA ALA A 57 -14.71 12.32 3.13
C ALA A 57 -15.34 12.05 4.51
N VAL A 58 -14.94 12.79 5.54
CA VAL A 58 -15.51 12.70 6.89
C VAL A 58 -17.00 13.08 6.89
N THR A 59 -17.37 14.16 6.21
CA THR A 59 -18.79 14.56 6.07
C THR A 59 -19.61 13.46 5.43
N LEU A 60 -19.18 12.93 4.28
CA LEU A 60 -19.87 11.84 3.58
C LEU A 60 -19.97 10.57 4.44
N ALA A 61 -18.89 10.25 5.16
CA ALA A 61 -18.86 9.08 6.03
C ALA A 61 -19.81 9.19 7.21
N SER A 62 -20.02 10.39 7.76
CA SER A 62 -20.96 10.61 8.87
C SER A 62 -22.43 10.44 8.49
N GLU A 63 -22.75 10.56 7.20
CA GLU A 63 -24.09 10.43 6.65
C GLU A 63 -24.38 9.02 6.08
N ALA A 64 -23.36 8.17 5.98
CA ALA A 64 -23.45 6.85 5.35
C ALA A 64 -23.66 5.72 6.38
N ASP A 65 -24.47 4.72 6.05
CA ASP A 65 -24.61 3.49 6.86
C ASP A 65 -23.33 2.67 6.88
N LYS A 66 -22.60 2.62 5.76
CA LYS A 66 -21.35 1.89 5.57
C LYS A 66 -20.41 2.68 4.68
N VAL A 67 -19.13 2.61 4.99
CA VAL A 67 -18.09 3.31 4.25
C VAL A 67 -17.11 2.30 3.66
N VAL A 68 -16.79 2.48 2.39
CA VAL A 68 -15.69 1.73 1.73
C VAL A 68 -14.59 2.71 1.40
N ILE A 69 -13.39 2.45 1.93
CA ILE A 69 -12.19 3.23 1.64
C ILE A 69 -11.27 2.38 0.77
N VAL A 70 -10.90 2.90 -0.39
CA VAL A 70 -9.91 2.26 -1.27
C VAL A 70 -8.57 2.93 -1.07
N LEU A 71 -7.60 2.16 -0.61
CA LEU A 71 -6.23 2.58 -0.33
C LEU A 71 -5.26 1.75 -1.18
N GLY A 72 -4.01 2.14 -1.21
CA GLY A 72 -3.00 1.31 -1.85
C GLY A 72 -1.88 2.11 -2.49
N THR A 73 -1.12 1.43 -3.32
CA THR A 73 0.04 1.97 -4.01
C THR A 73 0.02 1.52 -5.46
N ASN A 74 0.68 2.27 -6.32
CA ASN A 74 0.91 1.89 -7.71
C ASN A 74 2.41 2.00 -8.05
N PRO A 75 2.86 1.45 -9.19
CA PRO A 75 4.27 1.45 -9.56
C PRO A 75 4.92 2.84 -9.70
N VAL A 76 4.12 3.89 -9.86
CA VAL A 76 4.60 5.27 -9.99
C VAL A 76 4.59 6.00 -8.65
N ILE A 77 3.68 5.61 -7.76
CA ILE A 77 3.51 6.23 -6.45
C ILE A 77 3.83 5.19 -5.37
N ASN A 78 4.90 5.43 -4.61
CA ASN A 78 5.29 4.61 -3.46
C ASN A 78 5.53 3.12 -3.80
N GLY A 79 6.32 2.85 -4.80
CA GLY A 79 6.66 1.48 -5.24
C GLY A 79 7.22 1.39 -6.65
N GLN A 80 7.95 2.39 -7.11
CA GLN A 80 8.51 2.45 -8.46
C GLN A 80 9.68 1.47 -8.63
N ILE A 81 9.77 0.86 -9.79
CA ILE A 81 10.94 0.05 -10.19
C ILE A 81 12.21 0.91 -10.12
N GLY A 82 13.23 0.43 -9.40
CA GLY A 82 14.48 1.15 -9.19
C GLY A 82 14.45 2.21 -8.08
N GLN A 83 13.29 2.46 -7.49
CA GLN A 83 13.10 3.30 -6.31
C GLN A 83 12.25 2.54 -5.30
N ASP A 84 12.89 1.65 -4.56
CA ASP A 84 12.23 0.86 -3.54
C ASP A 84 11.60 1.75 -2.47
N ARG A 85 10.53 1.25 -1.89
CA ARG A 85 9.86 1.95 -0.79
C ARG A 85 10.80 2.06 0.41
N GLU A 86 10.85 3.22 1.02
CA GLU A 86 11.59 3.44 2.26
C GLU A 86 10.84 2.93 3.49
N LYS A 87 9.51 2.74 3.38
CA LYS A 87 8.63 2.33 4.48
C LYS A 87 7.80 1.14 4.08
N TYR A 88 7.56 0.26 5.04
CA TYR A 88 6.73 -0.93 4.87
C TYR A 88 5.22 -0.60 4.85
N GLY A 89 4.80 0.44 5.55
CA GLY A 89 3.39 0.85 5.66
C GLY A 89 2.82 1.51 4.39
N LEU A 90 1.53 1.74 4.42
CA LEU A 90 0.83 2.61 3.47
C LEU A 90 1.24 4.08 3.67
N PRO A 91 1.06 4.96 2.68
CA PRO A 91 1.29 6.39 2.82
C PRO A 91 0.57 6.98 4.03
N SER A 92 1.25 7.83 4.80
CA SER A 92 0.70 8.41 6.04
C SER A 92 -0.61 9.17 5.82
N ALA A 93 -0.76 9.83 4.66
CA ALA A 93 -2.00 10.51 4.30
C ALA A 93 -3.20 9.55 4.15
N GLN A 94 -2.97 8.32 3.69
CA GLN A 94 -4.01 7.30 3.58
C GLN A 94 -4.42 6.77 4.96
N ILE A 95 -3.46 6.58 5.85
CA ILE A 95 -3.74 6.19 7.24
C ILE A 95 -4.51 7.31 7.96
N ALA A 96 -4.07 8.57 7.81
CA ALA A 96 -4.78 9.70 8.39
C ALA A 96 -6.23 9.84 7.88
N LEU A 97 -6.47 9.56 6.60
CA LEU A 97 -7.83 9.50 6.05
C LEU A 97 -8.67 8.42 6.71
N PHE A 98 -8.13 7.20 6.83
CA PHE A 98 -8.83 6.10 7.51
C PHE A 98 -9.17 6.46 8.95
N GLU A 99 -8.21 6.97 9.70
CA GLU A 99 -8.41 7.37 11.11
C GLU A 99 -9.46 8.47 11.25
N ALA A 100 -9.46 9.47 10.34
CA ALA A 100 -10.44 10.54 10.35
C ALA A 100 -11.88 10.02 10.07
N VAL A 101 -12.02 9.15 9.09
CA VAL A 101 -13.32 8.54 8.74
C VAL A 101 -13.79 7.59 9.83
N LYS A 102 -12.89 6.79 10.41
CA LYS A 102 -13.21 5.82 11.47
C LYS A 102 -13.77 6.48 12.73
N LYS A 103 -13.36 7.72 13.03
CA LYS A 103 -13.90 8.49 14.17
C LYS A 103 -15.38 8.83 14.05
N VAL A 104 -15.91 8.93 12.84
CA VAL A 104 -17.30 9.33 12.59
C VAL A 104 -18.17 8.17 12.11
N ASN A 105 -17.57 7.07 11.65
CA ASN A 105 -18.30 5.89 11.22
C ASN A 105 -17.54 4.62 11.58
N GLU A 106 -18.17 3.74 12.35
CA GLU A 106 -17.55 2.46 12.75
C GLU A 106 -17.66 1.37 11.66
N GLN A 107 -18.55 1.53 10.69
CA GLN A 107 -18.82 0.53 9.64
C GLN A 107 -17.90 0.76 8.42
N VAL A 108 -16.59 0.79 8.67
CA VAL A 108 -15.58 1.02 7.62
C VAL A 108 -15.02 -0.30 7.11
N ILE A 109 -15.09 -0.49 5.81
CA ILE A 109 -14.43 -1.56 5.06
C ILE A 109 -13.28 -0.93 4.29
N VAL A 110 -12.11 -1.56 4.33
CA VAL A 110 -10.94 -1.09 3.60
C VAL A 110 -10.61 -2.04 2.47
N VAL A 111 -10.44 -1.51 1.28
CA VAL A 111 -9.91 -2.22 0.12
C VAL A 111 -8.49 -1.73 -0.12
N VAL A 112 -7.52 -2.63 -0.04
CA VAL A 112 -6.11 -2.31 -0.30
C VAL A 112 -5.73 -2.87 -1.66
N VAL A 113 -5.44 -1.97 -2.60
CA VAL A 113 -4.96 -2.32 -3.95
C VAL A 113 -3.46 -2.10 -4.01
N SER A 114 -2.70 -3.18 -4.03
CA SER A 114 -1.24 -3.12 -4.09
C SER A 114 -0.63 -4.46 -4.51
N ASN A 115 0.52 -4.41 -5.17
CA ASN A 115 1.29 -5.61 -5.54
C ASN A 115 2.30 -6.03 -4.46
N TYR A 116 2.32 -5.33 -3.32
CA TYR A 116 3.31 -5.51 -2.26
C TYR A 116 2.62 -5.71 -0.91
N PRO A 117 3.24 -6.47 0.00
CA PRO A 117 2.80 -6.50 1.39
C PRO A 117 3.01 -5.13 2.05
N HIS A 118 2.14 -4.81 2.98
CA HIS A 118 2.17 -3.59 3.78
C HIS A 118 1.96 -3.90 5.26
N ASP A 119 2.43 -3.01 6.11
CA ASP A 119 1.93 -2.97 7.47
C ASP A 119 0.49 -2.45 7.46
N LEU A 120 -0.46 -3.36 7.76
CA LEU A 120 -1.88 -3.07 7.86
C LEU A 120 -2.36 -2.98 9.32
N MET A 121 -1.45 -3.03 10.29
CA MET A 121 -1.82 -2.89 11.71
C MET A 121 -2.60 -1.61 12.01
N PRO A 122 -2.28 -0.45 11.38
CA PRO A 122 -3.09 0.76 11.55
C PRO A 122 -4.54 0.65 11.06
N LEU A 123 -4.84 -0.34 10.21
CA LEU A 123 -6.19 -0.58 9.67
C LEU A 123 -6.96 -1.69 10.40
N GLN A 124 -6.40 -2.30 11.44
CA GLN A 124 -6.99 -3.46 12.12
C GLN A 124 -8.37 -3.20 12.74
N GLU A 125 -8.73 -1.94 12.97
CA GLU A 125 -10.05 -1.54 13.46
C GLU A 125 -11.11 -1.46 12.37
N ALA A 126 -10.76 -1.66 11.09
CA ALA A 126 -11.72 -1.80 10.03
C ALA A 126 -12.57 -3.06 10.23
N LYS A 127 -13.85 -3.01 9.84
CA LYS A 127 -14.74 -4.18 9.93
C LYS A 127 -14.31 -5.31 9.02
N ALA A 128 -13.71 -4.97 7.88
CA ALA A 128 -13.07 -5.92 6.96
C ALA A 128 -11.94 -5.23 6.19
N ILE A 129 -10.93 -6.01 5.84
CA ILE A 129 -9.87 -5.59 4.93
C ILE A 129 -9.88 -6.57 3.75
N LEU A 130 -10.06 -6.03 2.56
CA LEU A 130 -9.96 -6.76 1.30
C LEU A 130 -8.65 -6.35 0.61
N PHE A 131 -7.72 -7.29 0.48
CA PHE A 131 -6.47 -7.07 -0.25
C PHE A 131 -6.56 -7.64 -1.66
N THR A 132 -6.12 -6.88 -2.64
CA THR A 132 -6.04 -7.31 -4.04
C THR A 132 -4.82 -6.71 -4.72
N PRO A 133 -4.13 -7.46 -5.59
CA PRO A 133 -3.11 -6.88 -6.45
C PRO A 133 -3.73 -5.92 -7.46
N SER A 134 -2.90 -5.12 -8.12
CA SER A 134 -3.33 -4.31 -9.25
C SER A 134 -3.85 -5.23 -10.35
N GLY A 135 -5.13 -5.12 -10.66
CA GLY A 135 -5.79 -5.93 -11.67
C GLY A 135 -5.95 -5.19 -12.99
N CYS A 136 -6.59 -5.86 -13.94
CA CYS A 136 -6.99 -5.28 -15.21
C CYS A 136 -8.37 -4.60 -15.09
N GLN A 137 -9.02 -4.39 -16.22
CA GLN A 137 -10.29 -3.67 -16.34
C GLN A 137 -11.43 -4.22 -15.48
N GLU A 138 -11.45 -5.51 -15.15
CA GLU A 138 -12.50 -6.14 -14.33
C GLU A 138 -12.24 -6.07 -12.81
N LEU A 139 -11.18 -5.41 -12.36
CA LEU A 139 -10.83 -5.33 -10.93
C LEU A 139 -11.98 -4.80 -10.07
N GLY A 140 -12.60 -3.70 -10.51
CA GLY A 140 -13.70 -3.09 -9.76
C GLY A 140 -14.90 -4.02 -9.62
N ARG A 141 -15.23 -4.77 -10.68
CA ARG A 141 -16.29 -5.77 -10.67
C ARG A 141 -15.98 -6.91 -9.71
N ALA A 142 -14.77 -7.46 -9.77
CA ALA A 142 -14.35 -8.54 -8.88
C ALA A 142 -14.41 -8.13 -7.39
N ILE A 143 -14.00 -6.89 -7.07
CA ILE A 143 -14.13 -6.34 -5.72
C ILE A 143 -15.60 -6.23 -5.32
N ALA A 144 -16.46 -5.71 -6.20
CA ALA A 144 -17.88 -5.57 -5.93
C ALA A 144 -18.58 -6.91 -5.71
N ASP A 145 -18.24 -7.93 -6.52
CA ASP A 145 -18.81 -9.28 -6.41
C ASP A 145 -18.44 -9.93 -5.06
N VAL A 146 -17.19 -9.76 -4.60
CA VAL A 146 -16.79 -10.22 -3.26
C VAL A 146 -17.53 -9.45 -2.19
N MET A 147 -17.57 -8.11 -2.26
CA MET A 147 -18.19 -7.29 -1.22
C MET A 147 -19.71 -7.49 -1.10
N SER A 148 -20.39 -7.76 -2.21
CA SER A 148 -21.83 -8.06 -2.24
C SER A 148 -22.17 -9.48 -1.80
N GLY A 149 -21.17 -10.37 -1.70
CA GLY A 149 -21.39 -11.79 -1.45
C GLY A 149 -21.78 -12.60 -2.68
N SER A 150 -21.78 -11.99 -3.87
CA SER A 150 -22.04 -12.67 -5.14
C SER A 150 -20.93 -13.68 -5.49
N TYR A 151 -19.73 -13.45 -4.95
CA TYR A 151 -18.59 -14.34 -5.06
C TYR A 151 -17.96 -14.58 -3.67
N ASN A 152 -17.79 -15.85 -3.31
CA ASN A 152 -17.11 -16.21 -2.07
C ASN A 152 -15.59 -16.06 -2.22
N PRO A 153 -14.91 -15.23 -1.41
CA PRO A 153 -13.48 -15.05 -1.53
C PRO A 153 -12.73 -16.36 -1.27
N SER A 154 -11.89 -16.75 -2.20
CA SER A 154 -11.04 -17.95 -2.13
C SER A 154 -9.56 -17.65 -2.22
N GLY A 155 -9.19 -16.39 -2.45
CA GLY A 155 -7.80 -15.95 -2.54
C GLY A 155 -7.04 -16.18 -1.25
N ARG A 156 -5.75 -16.57 -1.41
CA ARG A 156 -4.81 -16.78 -0.30
C ARG A 156 -3.53 -16.02 -0.58
N LEU A 157 -2.92 -15.48 0.48
CA LEU A 157 -1.65 -14.78 0.34
C LEU A 157 -0.56 -15.73 -0.14
N ASN A 158 0.14 -15.32 -1.18
CA ASN A 158 1.23 -16.09 -1.80
C ASN A 158 2.60 -15.81 -1.18
N MET A 159 2.64 -15.06 -0.09
CA MET A 159 3.87 -14.75 0.64
C MET A 159 3.58 -14.49 2.12
N THR A 160 4.62 -14.60 2.95
CA THR A 160 4.55 -14.21 4.35
C THR A 160 4.59 -12.68 4.48
N TRP A 161 3.66 -12.10 5.22
CA TRP A 161 3.67 -10.70 5.59
C TRP A 161 4.31 -10.57 6.98
N TYR A 162 5.45 -9.93 7.03
CA TYR A 162 6.20 -9.71 8.26
C TYR A 162 5.49 -8.70 9.15
N SER A 163 5.65 -8.80 10.45
CA SER A 163 5.01 -7.88 11.40
C SER A 163 5.78 -6.56 11.57
N SER A 164 7.05 -6.53 11.19
CA SER A 164 7.90 -5.34 11.24
C SER A 164 8.81 -5.25 10.02
N PHE A 165 9.16 -4.04 9.64
CA PHE A 165 10.20 -3.80 8.65
C PHE A 165 11.58 -4.31 9.11
N GLU A 166 11.82 -4.31 10.41
CA GLU A 166 13.05 -4.80 11.02
C GLU A 166 13.22 -6.32 10.90
N ASP A 167 12.14 -7.05 10.67
CA ASP A 167 12.16 -8.49 10.42
C ASP A 167 12.61 -8.85 8.99
N LEU A 168 12.70 -7.84 8.11
CA LEU A 168 13.17 -8.06 6.75
C LEU A 168 14.70 -8.20 6.73
N PRO A 169 15.24 -9.05 5.85
CA PRO A 169 16.67 -9.22 5.71
C PRO A 169 17.32 -7.95 5.10
N ALA A 170 18.62 -7.86 5.21
CA ALA A 170 19.37 -6.81 4.54
C ALA A 170 19.13 -6.86 3.01
N LYS A 171 19.07 -5.69 2.38
CA LYS A 171 18.66 -5.52 0.98
C LYS A 171 19.36 -6.43 -0.04
N ASN A 172 20.63 -6.76 0.19
CA ASN A 172 21.44 -7.58 -0.73
C ASN A 172 21.63 -9.02 -0.24
N GLU A 173 20.85 -9.45 0.73
CA GLU A 173 20.96 -10.79 1.30
C GLU A 173 20.00 -11.75 0.60
N CYS A 174 20.55 -12.67 -0.18
CA CYS A 174 19.78 -13.62 -0.99
C CYS A 174 19.70 -15.04 -0.41
N ASP A 175 20.46 -15.34 0.66
CA ASP A 175 20.43 -16.66 1.30
C ASP A 175 19.22 -16.78 2.24
N ILE A 176 18.11 -17.31 1.71
CA ILE A 176 16.86 -17.44 2.44
C ILE A 176 16.91 -18.42 3.61
N ILE A 177 17.86 -19.38 3.60
CA ILE A 177 18.03 -20.35 4.69
C ILE A 177 18.77 -19.66 5.85
N ARG A 178 19.89 -19.03 5.58
CA ARG A 178 20.70 -18.34 6.57
C ARG A 178 19.96 -17.18 7.22
N THR A 179 19.26 -16.41 6.44
CA THR A 179 18.46 -15.26 6.91
C THR A 179 17.06 -15.65 7.40
N ARG A 180 16.72 -16.93 7.31
CA ARG A 180 15.42 -17.46 7.76
C ARG A 180 14.24 -16.73 7.15
N GLN A 181 14.27 -16.50 5.85
CA GLN A 181 13.20 -15.82 5.12
C GLN A 181 12.12 -16.78 4.66
N THR A 182 11.06 -16.20 4.14
CA THR A 182 9.89 -16.87 3.54
C THR A 182 9.10 -17.75 4.50
N TYR A 183 7.98 -18.27 4.04
CA TYR A 183 7.13 -19.19 4.82
C TYR A 183 7.86 -20.46 5.27
N GLN A 184 8.90 -20.87 4.56
CA GLN A 184 9.64 -22.10 4.86
C GLN A 184 10.54 -21.96 6.10
N TYR A 185 11.21 -20.83 6.25
CA TYR A 185 12.28 -20.69 7.26
C TYR A 185 12.00 -19.63 8.31
N TYR A 186 11.13 -18.64 8.03
CA TYR A 186 10.81 -17.59 8.97
C TYR A 186 10.00 -18.11 10.16
N ARG A 187 10.50 -17.88 11.38
CA ARG A 187 9.89 -18.29 12.64
C ARG A 187 9.42 -17.14 13.51
N GLY A 188 9.67 -15.90 13.08
CA GLY A 188 9.27 -14.71 13.80
C GLY A 188 7.76 -14.45 13.73
N LYS A 189 7.35 -13.33 14.32
CA LYS A 189 5.96 -12.89 14.32
C LYS A 189 5.54 -12.49 12.90
N LYS A 190 4.40 -12.98 12.47
CA LYS A 190 3.82 -12.66 11.16
C LYS A 190 2.59 -11.80 11.36
N GLN A 191 2.42 -10.80 10.52
CA GLN A 191 1.15 -10.09 10.40
C GLN A 191 0.12 -11.03 9.76
N TYR A 192 0.49 -11.62 8.62
CA TYR A 192 -0.27 -12.69 7.97
C TYR A 192 0.69 -13.78 7.47
N PRO A 193 0.40 -15.06 7.73
CA PRO A 193 1.21 -16.15 7.20
C PRO A 193 0.95 -16.36 5.70
N PHE A 194 1.89 -17.03 5.04
CA PHE A 194 1.66 -17.61 3.71
C PHE A 194 0.38 -18.47 3.72
N GLY A 195 -0.43 -18.35 2.70
CA GLY A 195 -1.69 -19.09 2.57
C GLY A 195 -2.85 -18.51 3.39
N TYR A 196 -2.65 -17.38 4.11
CA TYR A 196 -3.73 -16.74 4.84
C TYR A 196 -4.78 -16.15 3.91
N GLY A 197 -6.03 -16.29 4.31
CA GLY A 197 -7.19 -15.70 3.67
C GLY A 197 -8.45 -16.22 4.33
N LEU A 198 -9.52 -15.43 4.29
CA LEU A 198 -10.82 -15.77 4.83
C LEU A 198 -11.80 -16.07 3.69
N SER A 199 -12.81 -16.84 4.01
CA SER A 199 -13.95 -17.12 3.12
C SER A 199 -15.23 -16.87 3.88
N TYR A 200 -16.35 -16.71 3.18
CA TYR A 200 -17.68 -16.62 3.80
C TYR A 200 -18.18 -17.97 4.28
N THR A 201 -17.53 -19.04 3.81
CA THR A 201 -17.83 -20.43 4.19
C THR A 201 -16.65 -21.03 4.91
N SER A 202 -16.90 -22.08 5.68
CA SER A 202 -15.88 -22.94 6.30
C SER A 202 -15.84 -24.29 5.62
N PHE A 203 -14.67 -24.92 5.64
CA PHE A 203 -14.44 -26.28 5.13
C PHE A 203 -14.03 -27.16 6.30
N VAL A 204 -14.67 -28.32 6.38
CA VAL A 204 -14.32 -29.35 7.36
C VAL A 204 -13.82 -30.56 6.57
N TYR A 205 -12.65 -31.06 6.94
CA TYR A 205 -12.09 -32.29 6.39
C TYR A 205 -12.45 -33.42 7.34
N ASP A 206 -13.33 -34.33 6.92
CA ASP A 206 -13.78 -35.44 7.77
C ASP A 206 -12.81 -36.59 7.75
N ILE A 207 -12.17 -36.85 6.60
CA ILE A 207 -11.25 -37.96 6.42
C ILE A 207 -10.02 -37.45 5.67
N PHE A 208 -8.84 -37.75 6.22
CA PHE A 208 -7.58 -37.62 5.52
C PHE A 208 -6.76 -38.87 5.77
N ALA A 209 -6.59 -39.66 4.74
CA ALA A 209 -5.76 -40.86 4.78
C ALA A 209 -4.71 -40.83 3.67
N VAL A 210 -3.51 -41.29 4.00
CA VAL A 210 -2.44 -41.49 3.02
C VAL A 210 -2.15 -42.98 2.99
N GLU A 211 -2.43 -43.63 1.87
CA GLU A 211 -2.17 -45.05 1.64
C GLU A 211 -0.93 -45.16 0.76
N GLN A 212 -0.05 -46.06 1.14
CA GLN A 212 1.11 -46.43 0.31
C GLN A 212 0.82 -47.73 -0.41
N GLU A 213 0.68 -47.66 -1.72
CA GLU A 213 0.59 -48.84 -2.59
C GLU A 213 1.87 -48.98 -3.41
N LYS A 214 2.74 -49.90 -2.99
CA LYS A 214 4.05 -50.15 -3.64
C LYS A 214 4.90 -48.89 -3.69
N GLU A 215 5.11 -48.31 -4.90
CA GLU A 215 5.90 -47.10 -5.12
C GLU A 215 5.05 -45.83 -5.25
N GLN A 216 3.74 -45.94 -5.05
CA GLN A 216 2.81 -44.80 -5.17
C GLN A 216 2.21 -44.43 -3.83
N LEU A 217 2.07 -43.14 -3.61
CA LEU A 217 1.32 -42.56 -2.50
C LEU A 217 -0.05 -42.09 -3.01
N LYS A 218 -1.10 -42.61 -2.41
CA LYS A 218 -2.48 -42.20 -2.70
C LYS A 218 -3.02 -41.40 -1.50
N ALA A 219 -3.39 -40.16 -1.73
CA ALA A 219 -4.10 -39.36 -0.74
C ALA A 219 -5.61 -39.46 -1.01
N VAL A 220 -6.38 -39.71 0.01
CA VAL A 220 -7.85 -39.71 -0.01
C VAL A 220 -8.32 -38.60 0.91
N LEU A 221 -9.11 -37.67 0.37
CA LEU A 221 -9.73 -36.57 1.06
C LEU A 221 -11.22 -36.85 1.29
#